data_0c3b9c928ce864a411c5bd36fc1ddb8b
#
_entry.id   0c3b9c928ce864a411c5bd36fc1ddb8b
#
_cell.length_a   1.000
_cell.length_b   1.000
_cell.length_c   1.000
_cell.angle_alpha   90.00
_cell.angle_beta   90.00
_cell.angle_gamma   90.00
#
_symmetry.space_group_name_H-M   'P 1'
#
loop_
_entity.id
_entity.type
_entity.pdbx_description
1 polymer ?
#
loop_
_entity_poly.entity_id
_entity_poly.type
_entity_poly.pdbx_seq_one_letter_code
_entity_poly.pdbx_strand_id
1 'polypeptide(L)'
;MRNGIKLTEQEATLRQLLLDVSSYSVTLGGHHQKPELRFAGGWVRDKLLGLLSNDIDVAISSMTGSEFGSLMKQYVELPEARDKYENDILGRLAKIEANPEKSKHLETATLKVLGFDIDLVNLRKETYTDVSRNPSVEFGTPEEDALRRDSTINALFYNLQTSEVEDFTGRGFQDLQRKVIKTPLAPLQTFKDDPLRVLRSIRFASRLMYEIAPEDEMAMRDSTIKAALRLKITRERVRVEILKMLGWPKPHQSPSLLEASGPHRALSLIDRLDLYNEVFTDPTDADCKLVDTTKWHRAYNQLRDMVKSGSEGPIRSILLGSPEGPEALYHAWLLTCFVPWAREPLMFPQKSSKRPMTAASLAAREGIKAENKIYRLIDDAVSHLQDIIEKKNAISHEDQTTKLTIKRKQGASAVLHREMLGLAIRKWGANWRSSVMYALLTEVAETKTETDAQVVLDGYSSWLLHLSSLNLLDVDQLEPIVKGDTLMKAFNTKGGKWVSLALNCMIEWQLRNPDRTDAAGAIAEVVRRKEELNIPP
;
A
#
# COMPACT_ATOMS: atom_id res chain seq x y z
N MET A 1 -16.07 -12.73 -30.49
CA MET A 1 -15.00 -11.95 -31.13
C MET A 1 -13.67 -12.64 -30.84
N ARG A 2 -13.04 -13.27 -31.83
CA ARG A 2 -11.64 -13.71 -31.73
C ARG A 2 -10.77 -12.47 -32.01
N ASN A 3 -10.67 -11.57 -31.07
CA ASN A 3 -9.79 -10.43 -31.21
C ASN A 3 -8.38 -10.91 -30.89
N GLY A 4 -7.55 -11.08 -31.93
CA GLY A 4 -6.13 -11.37 -31.77
C GLY A 4 -5.46 -10.26 -30.94
N ILE A 5 -4.59 -10.63 -30.02
CA ILE A 5 -3.75 -9.67 -29.30
C ILE A 5 -2.81 -9.00 -30.29
N LYS A 6 -2.80 -7.66 -30.32
CA LYS A 6 -1.81 -6.88 -31.06
C LYS A 6 -0.61 -6.63 -30.16
N LEU A 7 0.52 -7.23 -30.53
CA LEU A 7 1.79 -7.01 -29.84
C LEU A 7 2.36 -5.63 -30.21
N THR A 8 3.02 -4.98 -29.27
CA THR A 8 3.92 -3.85 -29.54
C THR A 8 5.16 -4.36 -30.25
N GLU A 9 5.97 -3.47 -30.81
CA GLU A 9 7.24 -3.83 -31.47
C GLU A 9 8.19 -4.54 -30.50
N GLN A 10 8.33 -4.06 -29.28
CA GLN A 10 9.14 -4.70 -28.24
C GLN A 10 8.60 -6.08 -27.84
N GLU A 11 7.29 -6.24 -27.71
CA GLU A 11 6.68 -7.55 -27.43
C GLU A 11 6.83 -8.52 -28.59
N ALA A 12 6.76 -8.05 -29.83
CA ALA A 12 6.99 -8.87 -31.01
C ALA A 12 8.46 -9.32 -31.10
N THR A 13 9.41 -8.44 -30.77
CA THR A 13 10.83 -8.75 -30.66
C THR A 13 11.09 -9.78 -29.56
N LEU A 14 10.49 -9.60 -28.38
CA LEU A 14 10.55 -10.58 -27.28
C LEU A 14 10.01 -11.92 -27.70
N ARG A 15 8.83 -11.95 -28.32
CA ARG A 15 8.23 -13.19 -28.84
C ARG A 15 9.19 -13.90 -29.80
N GLN A 16 9.78 -13.17 -30.75
CA GLN A 16 10.71 -13.75 -31.71
C GLN A 16 11.96 -14.32 -31.02
N LEU A 17 12.55 -13.59 -30.07
CA LEU A 17 13.68 -14.08 -29.28
C LEU A 17 13.37 -15.39 -28.56
N LEU A 18 12.22 -15.45 -27.89
CA LEU A 18 11.79 -16.65 -27.17
C LEU A 18 11.59 -17.85 -28.12
N LEU A 19 11.01 -17.63 -29.32
CA LEU A 19 10.82 -18.65 -30.34
C LEU A 19 12.16 -19.13 -30.94
N ASP A 20 13.14 -18.26 -31.12
CA ASP A 20 14.46 -18.60 -31.57
C ASP A 20 15.20 -19.47 -30.54
N VAL A 21 15.14 -19.10 -29.25
CA VAL A 21 15.69 -19.91 -28.15
C VAL A 21 15.00 -21.28 -28.08
N SER A 22 13.68 -21.35 -28.25
CA SER A 22 12.95 -22.61 -28.33
C SER A 22 13.40 -23.48 -29.50
N SER A 23 13.75 -22.88 -30.64
CA SER A 23 14.30 -23.60 -31.79
C SER A 23 15.74 -24.06 -31.55
N TYR A 24 16.54 -23.23 -30.91
CA TYR A 24 17.93 -23.57 -30.55
C TYR A 24 18.02 -24.75 -29.58
N SER A 25 17.06 -24.88 -28.64
CA SER A 25 17.05 -26.00 -27.69
C SER A 25 17.06 -27.38 -28.37
N VAL A 26 16.44 -27.51 -29.54
CA VAL A 26 16.39 -28.76 -30.31
C VAL A 26 17.73 -29.04 -30.98
N THR A 27 18.50 -28.02 -31.38
CA THR A 27 19.79 -28.25 -32.06
C THR A 27 20.86 -28.82 -31.13
N LEU A 28 20.73 -28.65 -29.83
CA LEU A 28 21.66 -29.18 -28.82
C LEU A 28 21.48 -30.68 -28.53
N GLY A 29 20.50 -31.34 -29.14
CA GLY A 29 20.33 -32.78 -29.05
C GLY A 29 19.82 -33.34 -27.71
N GLY A 30 19.51 -32.47 -26.74
CA GLY A 30 19.04 -32.87 -25.41
C GLY A 30 17.53 -33.00 -25.26
N HIS A 31 16.76 -32.34 -26.14
CA HIS A 31 15.30 -32.36 -26.11
C HIS A 31 14.73 -32.89 -27.41
N HIS A 32 13.91 -33.94 -27.34
CA HIS A 32 13.29 -34.54 -28.51
C HIS A 32 12.13 -33.72 -29.10
N GLN A 33 11.58 -32.77 -28.35
CA GLN A 33 10.49 -31.90 -28.80
C GLN A 33 10.80 -30.44 -28.54
N LYS A 34 10.43 -29.60 -29.51
CA LYS A 34 10.52 -28.14 -29.38
C LYS A 34 9.56 -27.66 -28.31
N PRO A 35 10.01 -26.91 -27.28
CA PRO A 35 9.12 -26.37 -26.27
C PRO A 35 8.06 -25.44 -26.86
N GLU A 36 6.81 -25.67 -26.49
CA GLU A 36 5.76 -24.68 -26.73
C GLU A 36 5.79 -23.60 -25.65
N LEU A 37 5.65 -22.36 -26.10
CA LEU A 37 5.75 -21.18 -25.24
C LEU A 37 4.44 -20.39 -25.27
N ARG A 38 4.04 -19.91 -24.10
CA ARG A 38 2.82 -19.12 -23.93
C ARG A 38 3.08 -17.92 -23.02
N PHE A 39 2.64 -16.74 -23.40
CA PHE A 39 2.41 -15.70 -22.39
C PHE A 39 1.16 -16.07 -21.61
N ALA A 40 1.17 -15.83 -20.28
CA ALA A 40 0.15 -16.36 -19.40
C ALA A 40 -0.41 -15.32 -18.44
N GLY A 41 -1.61 -15.55 -17.97
CA GLY A 41 -2.16 -14.89 -16.80
C GLY A 41 -2.50 -13.41 -16.97
N GLY A 42 -2.00 -12.60 -16.07
CA GLY A 42 -2.34 -11.18 -15.97
C GLY A 42 -2.04 -10.36 -17.22
N TRP A 43 -0.92 -10.65 -17.89
CA TRP A 43 -0.55 -9.96 -19.12
C TRP A 43 -1.58 -10.20 -20.25
N VAL A 44 -2.04 -11.44 -20.45
CA VAL A 44 -3.04 -11.77 -21.48
C VAL A 44 -4.35 -11.04 -21.22
N ARG A 45 -4.83 -11.09 -19.96
CA ARG A 45 -6.01 -10.35 -19.54
C ARG A 45 -5.87 -8.84 -19.80
N ASP A 46 -4.77 -8.24 -19.36
CA ASP A 46 -4.55 -6.81 -19.46
C ASP A 46 -4.47 -6.38 -20.93
N LYS A 47 -3.83 -7.16 -21.80
CA LYS A 47 -3.82 -6.92 -23.26
C LYS A 47 -5.21 -6.98 -23.89
N LEU A 48 -6.04 -7.95 -23.51
CA LEU A 48 -7.43 -8.04 -24.01
C LEU A 48 -8.30 -6.87 -23.53
N LEU A 49 -7.93 -6.26 -22.41
CA LEU A 49 -8.58 -5.04 -21.87
C LEU A 49 -7.98 -3.74 -22.41
N GLY A 50 -6.94 -3.80 -23.26
CA GLY A 50 -6.25 -2.61 -23.76
C GLY A 50 -5.37 -1.92 -22.71
N LEU A 51 -5.01 -2.62 -21.63
CA LEU A 51 -4.13 -2.14 -20.56
C LEU A 51 -2.68 -2.50 -20.86
N LEU A 52 -1.76 -1.67 -20.38
CA LEU A 52 -0.33 -1.94 -20.45
C LEU A 52 0.12 -2.81 -19.26
N SER A 53 0.97 -3.79 -19.53
CA SER A 53 1.63 -4.61 -18.51
C SER A 53 3.07 -4.86 -18.91
N ASN A 54 4.00 -4.64 -17.97
CA ASN A 54 5.42 -4.93 -18.16
C ASN A 54 5.85 -6.24 -17.50
N ASP A 55 4.96 -6.85 -16.69
CA ASP A 55 5.21 -8.14 -16.04
C ASP A 55 4.67 -9.25 -16.96
N ILE A 56 5.53 -10.14 -17.46
CA ILE A 56 5.16 -11.20 -18.41
C ILE A 56 5.54 -12.57 -17.85
N ASP A 57 4.53 -13.39 -17.56
CA ASP A 57 4.74 -14.81 -17.27
C ASP A 57 4.89 -15.58 -18.60
N VAL A 58 6.00 -16.30 -18.79
CA VAL A 58 6.23 -17.19 -19.93
C VAL A 58 6.11 -18.63 -19.47
N ALA A 59 5.02 -19.30 -19.86
CA ALA A 59 4.78 -20.70 -19.55
C ALA A 59 5.43 -21.62 -20.62
N ILE A 60 6.21 -22.59 -20.18
CA ILE A 60 7.03 -23.50 -20.99
C ILE A 60 6.51 -24.93 -20.82
N SER A 61 6.30 -25.65 -21.93
CA SER A 61 5.63 -26.96 -21.90
C SER A 61 6.47 -28.13 -21.39
N SER A 62 7.80 -28.13 -21.61
CA SER A 62 8.59 -29.36 -21.49
C SER A 62 9.94 -29.20 -20.76
N MET A 63 10.17 -28.06 -20.14
CA MET A 63 11.37 -27.81 -19.32
C MET A 63 11.11 -26.78 -18.23
N THR A 64 11.99 -26.68 -17.26
CA THR A 64 11.91 -25.69 -16.19
C THR A 64 12.26 -24.29 -16.70
N GLY A 65 11.80 -23.27 -15.99
CA GLY A 65 12.16 -21.87 -16.27
C GLY A 65 13.68 -21.64 -16.19
N SER A 66 14.35 -22.31 -15.26
CA SER A 66 15.81 -22.23 -15.08
C SER A 66 16.58 -22.80 -16.25
N GLU A 67 16.14 -23.97 -16.76
CA GLU A 67 16.73 -24.60 -17.94
C GLU A 67 16.58 -23.71 -19.17
N PHE A 68 15.36 -23.21 -19.41
CA PHE A 68 15.10 -22.31 -20.53
C PHE A 68 15.88 -20.99 -20.40
N GLY A 69 15.99 -20.41 -19.20
CA GLY A 69 16.79 -19.24 -18.93
C GLY A 69 18.29 -19.45 -19.20
N SER A 70 18.81 -20.67 -18.94
CA SER A 70 20.18 -21.06 -19.26
C SER A 70 20.41 -21.19 -20.76
N LEU A 71 19.45 -21.77 -21.48
CA LEU A 71 19.47 -21.85 -22.95
C LEU A 71 19.40 -20.46 -23.58
N MET A 72 18.59 -19.59 -23.05
CA MET A 72 18.49 -18.21 -23.49
C MET A 72 19.84 -17.47 -23.37
N LYS A 73 20.56 -17.64 -22.25
CA LYS A 73 21.92 -17.10 -22.06
C LYS A 73 22.88 -17.61 -23.11
N GLN A 74 22.88 -18.93 -23.38
CA GLN A 74 23.77 -19.52 -24.40
C GLN A 74 23.44 -18.99 -25.80
N TYR A 75 22.14 -18.91 -26.13
CA TYR A 75 21.68 -18.45 -27.44
C TYR A 75 22.15 -17.00 -27.74
N VAL A 76 21.98 -16.10 -26.77
CA VAL A 76 22.33 -14.68 -26.95
C VAL A 76 23.84 -14.42 -27.10
N GLU A 77 24.69 -15.38 -26.75
CA GLU A 77 26.13 -15.31 -26.96
C GLU A 77 26.54 -15.73 -28.38
N LEU A 78 25.66 -16.38 -29.13
CA LEU A 78 25.94 -16.78 -30.51
C LEU A 78 26.07 -15.58 -31.45
N PRO A 79 26.97 -15.63 -32.44
CA PRO A 79 27.11 -14.55 -33.44
C PRO A 79 25.79 -14.24 -34.14
N GLU A 80 25.03 -15.26 -34.53
CA GLU A 80 23.71 -15.13 -35.19
C GLU A 80 22.70 -14.34 -34.37
N ALA A 81 22.70 -14.52 -33.04
CA ALA A 81 21.81 -13.78 -32.14
C ALA A 81 22.26 -12.33 -31.98
N ARG A 82 23.58 -12.09 -31.94
CA ARG A 82 24.16 -10.75 -31.82
C ARG A 82 23.92 -9.92 -33.09
N ASP A 83 23.92 -10.55 -34.25
CA ASP A 83 23.62 -9.91 -35.54
C ASP A 83 22.14 -9.59 -35.68
N LYS A 84 21.26 -10.44 -35.08
CA LYS A 84 19.78 -10.29 -35.15
C LYS A 84 19.21 -9.35 -34.12
N TYR A 85 19.78 -9.30 -32.94
CA TYR A 85 19.28 -8.52 -31.80
C TYR A 85 20.36 -7.50 -31.38
N GLU A 86 19.98 -6.24 -31.21
CA GLU A 86 20.88 -5.19 -30.76
C GLU A 86 21.50 -5.53 -29.39
N ASN A 87 22.77 -5.12 -29.19
CA ASN A 87 23.52 -5.44 -27.98
C ASN A 87 22.85 -4.97 -26.68
N ASP A 88 22.02 -3.91 -26.73
CA ASP A 88 21.27 -3.40 -25.60
C ASP A 88 20.07 -4.30 -25.21
N ILE A 89 19.58 -5.12 -26.16
CA ILE A 89 18.48 -6.08 -25.92
C ILE A 89 18.92 -7.18 -24.93
N LEU A 90 20.19 -7.50 -24.97
CA LEU A 90 20.82 -8.54 -24.14
C LEU A 90 21.30 -7.99 -22.79
N GLY A 91 21.08 -6.68 -22.55
CA GLY A 91 21.50 -5.97 -21.35
C GLY A 91 21.01 -6.63 -20.07
N ARG A 92 21.97 -7.03 -19.26
CA ARG A 92 21.83 -7.52 -17.87
C ARG A 92 20.76 -8.59 -17.69
N LEU A 93 21.02 -9.76 -18.22
CA LEU A 93 20.49 -10.99 -17.63
C LEU A 93 20.99 -10.99 -16.18
N ALA A 94 20.16 -10.43 -15.29
CA ALA A 94 20.46 -10.44 -13.88
C ALA A 94 20.72 -11.89 -13.49
N LYS A 95 21.82 -12.11 -12.76
CA LYS A 95 22.21 -13.41 -12.24
C LYS A 95 21.03 -13.89 -11.39
N ILE A 96 20.26 -14.82 -11.92
CA ILE A 96 19.15 -15.40 -11.18
C ILE A 96 19.79 -16.36 -10.21
N GLU A 97 19.97 -15.91 -8.99
CA GLU A 97 20.10 -16.84 -7.90
C GLU A 97 18.71 -17.43 -7.69
N ALA A 98 18.55 -18.73 -7.97
CA ALA A 98 17.41 -19.47 -7.48
C ALA A 98 17.32 -19.17 -5.98
N ASN A 99 16.27 -18.49 -5.55
CA ASN A 99 16.09 -18.17 -4.14
C ASN A 99 15.45 -19.38 -3.44
N PRO A 100 16.25 -20.27 -2.81
CA PRO A 100 15.77 -21.54 -2.23
C PRO A 100 14.79 -21.33 -1.09
N GLU A 101 14.74 -20.12 -0.52
CA GLU A 101 13.86 -19.82 0.62
C GLU A 101 12.44 -19.43 0.21
N LYS A 102 12.22 -18.94 -1.03
CA LYS A 102 10.89 -18.53 -1.50
C LYS A 102 10.09 -19.64 -2.19
N SER A 103 10.75 -20.64 -2.73
CA SER A 103 10.05 -21.81 -3.32
C SER A 103 10.98 -23.00 -3.50
N LYS A 104 11.12 -23.81 -2.46
CA LYS A 104 11.90 -25.07 -2.51
C LYS A 104 11.47 -26.07 -3.60
N HIS A 105 10.42 -25.77 -4.38
CA HIS A 105 9.84 -26.67 -5.36
C HIS A 105 9.43 -26.01 -6.69
N LEU A 106 9.71 -24.71 -6.89
CA LEU A 106 9.36 -23.97 -8.10
C LEU A 106 10.61 -23.34 -8.69
N GLU A 107 11.22 -24.00 -9.66
CA GLU A 107 12.35 -23.46 -10.43
C GLU A 107 11.85 -22.42 -11.43
N THR A 108 11.44 -21.25 -10.91
CA THR A 108 11.12 -20.08 -11.73
C THR A 108 12.38 -19.26 -11.95
N ALA A 109 12.57 -18.76 -13.16
CA ALA A 109 13.65 -17.85 -13.49
C ALA A 109 13.06 -16.47 -13.84
N THR A 110 13.44 -15.45 -13.10
CA THR A 110 13.06 -14.05 -13.37
C THR A 110 14.17 -13.36 -14.17
N LEU A 111 13.81 -12.72 -15.29
CA LEU A 111 14.73 -12.02 -16.20
C LEU A 111 14.21 -10.60 -16.45
N LYS A 112 15.15 -9.69 -16.74
CA LYS A 112 14.81 -8.39 -17.29
C LYS A 112 15.29 -8.30 -18.74
N VAL A 113 14.36 -8.24 -19.69
CA VAL A 113 14.64 -8.24 -21.14
C VAL A 113 13.76 -7.21 -21.83
N LEU A 114 14.35 -6.34 -22.68
CA LEU A 114 13.62 -5.32 -23.45
C LEU A 114 12.77 -4.36 -22.58
N GLY A 115 13.13 -4.20 -21.31
CA GLY A 115 12.34 -3.39 -20.38
C GLY A 115 11.18 -4.13 -19.71
N PHE A 116 10.92 -5.40 -20.06
CA PHE A 116 9.94 -6.27 -19.40
C PHE A 116 10.57 -7.04 -18.25
N ASP A 117 9.82 -7.21 -17.18
CA ASP A 117 10.10 -8.18 -16.12
C ASP A 117 9.45 -9.51 -16.55
N ILE A 118 10.28 -10.54 -16.79
CA ILE A 118 9.84 -11.82 -17.35
C ILE A 118 10.04 -12.91 -16.32
N ASP A 119 8.96 -13.63 -16.01
CA ASP A 119 9.00 -14.83 -15.20
C ASP A 119 8.86 -16.06 -16.09
N LEU A 120 9.96 -16.84 -16.22
CA LEU A 120 9.99 -18.11 -16.92
C LEU A 120 9.49 -19.21 -15.97
N VAL A 121 8.39 -19.85 -16.33
CA VAL A 121 7.73 -20.89 -15.51
C VAL A 121 7.40 -22.10 -16.36
N ASN A 122 7.47 -23.31 -15.78
CA ASN A 122 6.94 -24.49 -16.47
C ASN A 122 5.41 -24.56 -16.31
N LEU A 123 4.74 -25.13 -17.30
CA LEU A 123 3.36 -25.58 -17.13
C LEU A 123 3.34 -26.66 -16.05
N ARG A 124 2.41 -26.55 -15.11
CA ARG A 124 2.43 -27.42 -13.94
C ARG A 124 1.03 -27.87 -13.50
N LYS A 125 1.01 -29.08 -12.96
CA LYS A 125 -0.07 -29.63 -12.17
C LYS A 125 0.28 -29.49 -10.70
N GLU A 126 -0.66 -29.06 -9.89
CA GLU A 126 -0.52 -28.91 -8.44
C GLU A 126 -1.44 -29.91 -7.75
N THR A 127 -0.89 -30.70 -6.82
CA THR A 127 -1.68 -31.61 -5.97
C THR A 127 -1.54 -31.16 -4.52
N TYR A 128 -2.64 -30.79 -3.91
CA TYR A 128 -2.71 -30.30 -2.53
C TYR A 128 -3.04 -31.44 -1.57
N THR A 129 -2.48 -31.39 -0.37
CA THR A 129 -2.81 -32.29 0.73
C THR A 129 -3.41 -31.51 1.88
N ASP A 130 -4.25 -32.14 2.69
CA ASP A 130 -4.91 -31.47 3.84
C ASP A 130 -3.92 -30.92 4.88
N VAL A 131 -2.70 -31.45 4.93
CA VAL A 131 -1.68 -31.14 5.94
C VAL A 131 -0.76 -29.99 5.51
N SER A 132 -0.60 -29.76 4.20
CA SER A 132 0.36 -28.78 3.68
C SER A 132 -0.29 -27.82 2.69
N ARG A 133 -0.02 -26.53 2.87
CA ARG A 133 -0.36 -25.47 1.89
C ARG A 133 0.54 -25.50 0.64
N ASN A 134 1.69 -26.17 0.72
CA ASN A 134 2.61 -26.29 -0.40
C ASN A 134 2.20 -27.52 -1.20
N PRO A 135 1.73 -27.36 -2.45
CA PRO A 135 1.39 -28.48 -3.30
C PRO A 135 2.64 -29.26 -3.69
N SER A 136 2.47 -30.55 -3.98
CA SER A 136 3.40 -31.24 -4.87
C SER A 136 3.20 -30.72 -6.28
N VAL A 137 4.30 -30.45 -6.97
CA VAL A 137 4.30 -29.86 -8.32
C VAL A 137 4.92 -30.84 -9.29
N GLU A 138 4.20 -31.09 -10.39
CA GLU A 138 4.65 -31.91 -11.51
C GLU A 138 4.48 -31.10 -12.80
N PHE A 139 5.16 -31.51 -13.88
CA PHE A 139 4.88 -30.98 -15.21
C PHE A 139 3.43 -31.26 -15.58
N GLY A 140 2.72 -30.24 -16.03
CA GLY A 140 1.31 -30.31 -16.38
C GLY A 140 1.04 -29.90 -17.83
N THR A 141 -0.18 -30.16 -18.25
CA THR A 141 -0.72 -29.65 -19.51
C THR A 141 -1.15 -28.17 -19.36
N PRO A 142 -1.36 -27.45 -20.46
CA PRO A 142 -1.94 -26.10 -20.41
C PRO A 142 -3.30 -26.04 -19.71
N GLU A 143 -4.12 -27.08 -19.86
CA GLU A 143 -5.42 -27.19 -19.19
C GLU A 143 -5.26 -27.35 -17.67
N GLU A 144 -4.38 -28.27 -17.21
CA GLU A 144 -4.10 -28.46 -15.79
C GLU A 144 -3.54 -27.16 -15.15
N ASP A 145 -2.67 -26.45 -15.87
CA ASP A 145 -2.14 -25.15 -15.41
C ASP A 145 -3.23 -24.07 -15.36
N ALA A 146 -4.16 -24.03 -16.31
CA ALA A 146 -5.31 -23.12 -16.32
C ALA A 146 -6.24 -23.38 -15.13
N LEU A 147 -6.57 -24.63 -14.89
CA LEU A 147 -7.56 -25.04 -13.87
C LEU A 147 -7.06 -24.82 -12.43
N ARG A 148 -5.75 -24.88 -12.19
CA ARG A 148 -5.18 -24.60 -10.86
C ARG A 148 -5.09 -23.11 -10.51
N ARG A 149 -5.36 -22.17 -11.45
CA ARG A 149 -5.24 -20.73 -11.22
C ARG A 149 -6.35 -20.17 -10.33
N ASP A 150 -6.15 -18.93 -9.89
CA ASP A 150 -7.06 -18.25 -8.95
C ASP A 150 -8.35 -17.72 -9.60
N SER A 151 -8.33 -17.49 -10.92
CA SER A 151 -9.47 -16.91 -11.63
C SER A 151 -9.43 -17.27 -13.11
N THR A 152 -10.58 -17.49 -13.72
CA THR A 152 -10.75 -17.79 -15.14
C THR A 152 -10.13 -16.72 -16.05
N ILE A 153 -10.27 -15.45 -15.68
CA ILE A 153 -9.71 -14.33 -16.46
C ILE A 153 -8.18 -14.26 -16.40
N ASN A 154 -7.55 -14.90 -15.40
CA ASN A 154 -6.10 -15.05 -15.26
C ASN A 154 -5.61 -16.41 -15.77
N ALA A 155 -6.50 -17.25 -16.27
CA ALA A 155 -6.20 -18.57 -16.82
C ALA A 155 -6.11 -18.58 -18.35
N LEU A 156 -6.12 -17.42 -18.97
CA LEU A 156 -5.93 -17.25 -20.41
C LEU A 156 -4.45 -17.31 -20.77
N PHE A 157 -4.15 -17.89 -21.94
CA PHE A 157 -2.82 -17.96 -22.51
C PHE A 157 -2.78 -17.31 -23.89
N TYR A 158 -1.63 -16.80 -24.27
CA TYR A 158 -1.32 -16.39 -25.65
C TYR A 158 -0.19 -17.27 -26.16
N ASN A 159 -0.51 -18.16 -27.10
CA ASN A 159 0.45 -19.09 -27.68
C ASN A 159 1.40 -18.34 -28.63
N LEU A 160 2.70 -18.44 -28.38
CA LEU A 160 3.72 -17.70 -29.13
C LEU A 160 3.91 -18.27 -30.54
N GLN A 161 3.68 -19.58 -30.75
CA GLN A 161 3.81 -20.24 -32.04
C GLN A 161 2.64 -19.85 -32.97
N THR A 162 1.39 -20.00 -32.49
CA THR A 162 0.20 -19.80 -33.31
C THR A 162 -0.28 -18.34 -33.32
N SER A 163 0.17 -17.51 -32.36
CA SER A 163 -0.33 -16.13 -32.13
C SER A 163 -1.82 -16.07 -31.78
N GLU A 164 -2.34 -17.12 -31.15
CA GLU A 164 -3.74 -17.22 -30.73
C GLU A 164 -3.88 -17.17 -29.23
N VAL A 165 -5.02 -16.63 -28.75
CA VAL A 165 -5.39 -16.70 -27.33
C VAL A 165 -6.14 -18.00 -27.07
N GLU A 166 -5.65 -18.76 -26.09
CA GLU A 166 -6.19 -20.06 -25.68
C GLU A 166 -6.93 -19.92 -24.33
N ASP A 167 -8.13 -20.50 -24.25
CA ASP A 167 -8.97 -20.53 -23.05
C ASP A 167 -9.33 -21.97 -22.70
N PHE A 168 -8.49 -22.60 -21.88
CA PHE A 168 -8.68 -23.98 -21.44
C PHE A 168 -9.75 -24.14 -20.35
N THR A 169 -10.20 -23.02 -19.75
CA THR A 169 -11.33 -23.05 -18.79
C THR A 169 -12.69 -23.04 -19.52
N GLY A 170 -12.69 -22.68 -20.79
CA GLY A 170 -13.89 -22.51 -21.62
C GLY A 170 -14.78 -21.31 -21.22
N ARG A 171 -14.36 -20.52 -20.21
CA ARG A 171 -15.16 -19.39 -19.67
C ARG A 171 -14.38 -18.09 -19.50
N GLY A 172 -13.05 -18.11 -19.60
CA GLY A 172 -12.22 -16.95 -19.34
C GLY A 172 -12.62 -15.72 -20.16
N PHE A 173 -12.90 -15.89 -21.47
CA PHE A 173 -13.41 -14.81 -22.32
C PHE A 173 -14.78 -14.31 -21.88
N GLN A 174 -15.69 -15.22 -21.53
CA GLN A 174 -17.04 -14.87 -21.11
C GLN A 174 -17.02 -14.08 -19.79
N ASP A 175 -16.25 -14.57 -18.80
CA ASP A 175 -16.12 -13.93 -17.49
C ASP A 175 -15.44 -12.56 -17.62
N LEU A 176 -14.44 -12.42 -18.51
CA LEU A 176 -13.80 -11.14 -18.83
C LEU A 176 -14.81 -10.14 -19.42
N GLN A 177 -15.65 -10.58 -20.36
CA GLN A 177 -16.67 -9.74 -20.99
C GLN A 177 -17.78 -9.36 -20.02
N ARG A 178 -18.17 -10.29 -19.13
CA ARG A 178 -19.20 -10.06 -18.10
C ARG A 178 -18.68 -9.27 -16.90
N LYS A 179 -17.37 -9.03 -16.85
CA LYS A 179 -16.70 -8.36 -15.73
C LYS A 179 -16.88 -9.10 -14.41
N VAL A 180 -16.66 -10.41 -14.42
CA VAL A 180 -16.82 -11.29 -13.25
C VAL A 180 -15.49 -11.93 -12.89
N ILE A 181 -15.16 -11.94 -11.61
CA ILE A 181 -14.09 -12.73 -11.02
C ILE A 181 -14.69 -14.06 -10.58
N LYS A 182 -14.19 -15.15 -11.15
CA LYS A 182 -14.67 -16.51 -10.86
C LYS A 182 -13.52 -17.51 -10.89
N THR A 183 -13.54 -18.46 -9.97
CA THR A 183 -12.54 -19.54 -9.92
C THR A 183 -12.74 -20.53 -11.07
N PRO A 184 -11.67 -21.11 -11.63
CA PRO A 184 -11.78 -22.13 -12.68
C PRO A 184 -12.48 -23.41 -12.20
N LEU A 185 -12.18 -23.85 -10.98
CA LEU A 185 -12.76 -25.01 -10.31
C LEU A 185 -13.76 -24.60 -9.23
N ALA A 186 -14.30 -25.59 -8.50
CA ALA A 186 -15.22 -25.35 -7.38
C ALA A 186 -14.59 -24.38 -6.36
N PRO A 187 -15.27 -23.26 -6.01
CA PRO A 187 -14.68 -22.20 -5.20
C PRO A 187 -14.18 -22.68 -3.83
N LEU A 188 -14.97 -23.51 -3.15
CA LEU A 188 -14.61 -24.01 -1.82
C LEU A 188 -13.30 -24.82 -1.85
N GLN A 189 -13.11 -25.68 -2.87
CA GLN A 189 -11.87 -26.44 -3.04
C GLN A 189 -10.71 -25.51 -3.38
N THR A 190 -10.91 -24.58 -4.33
CA THR A 190 -9.91 -23.61 -4.77
C THR A 190 -9.38 -22.75 -3.62
N PHE A 191 -10.25 -22.33 -2.69
CA PHE A 191 -9.85 -21.55 -1.51
C PHE A 191 -9.30 -22.41 -0.37
N LYS A 192 -9.65 -23.70 -0.27
CA LYS A 192 -9.00 -24.64 0.66
C LYS A 192 -7.56 -24.92 0.25
N ASP A 193 -7.30 -25.04 -1.05
CA ASP A 193 -5.98 -25.30 -1.62
C ASP A 193 -5.01 -24.14 -1.32
N ASP A 194 -5.36 -22.90 -1.67
CA ASP A 194 -4.62 -21.70 -1.26
C ASP A 194 -5.59 -20.60 -0.80
N PRO A 195 -5.79 -20.43 0.51
CA PRO A 195 -6.70 -19.40 1.06
C PRO A 195 -6.32 -17.97 0.68
N LEU A 196 -5.07 -17.68 0.28
CA LEU A 196 -4.68 -16.36 -0.20
C LEU A 196 -5.42 -15.95 -1.47
N ARG A 197 -5.93 -16.91 -2.24
CA ARG A 197 -6.75 -16.64 -3.43
C ARG A 197 -7.99 -15.81 -3.11
N VAL A 198 -8.51 -15.87 -1.88
CA VAL A 198 -9.58 -14.97 -1.40
C VAL A 198 -9.15 -13.51 -1.52
N LEU A 199 -8.00 -13.15 -0.97
CA LEU A 199 -7.47 -11.77 -1.05
C LEU A 199 -7.07 -11.39 -2.48
N ARG A 200 -6.55 -12.33 -3.25
CA ARG A 200 -6.23 -12.10 -4.66
C ARG A 200 -7.48 -11.81 -5.49
N SER A 201 -8.57 -12.54 -5.27
CA SER A 201 -9.87 -12.29 -5.93
C SER A 201 -10.42 -10.92 -5.57
N ILE A 202 -10.37 -10.52 -4.31
CA ILE A 202 -10.74 -9.16 -3.87
C ILE A 202 -9.87 -8.12 -4.57
N ARG A 203 -8.56 -8.32 -4.65
CA ARG A 203 -7.65 -7.41 -5.36
C ARG A 203 -7.98 -7.28 -6.84
N PHE A 204 -8.28 -8.38 -7.53
CA PHE A 204 -8.66 -8.31 -8.94
C PHE A 204 -10.03 -7.63 -9.11
N ALA A 205 -11.01 -7.97 -8.28
CA ALA A 205 -12.33 -7.35 -8.30
C ALA A 205 -12.25 -5.84 -8.07
N SER A 206 -11.44 -5.42 -7.11
CA SER A 206 -11.26 -4.00 -6.79
C SER A 206 -10.47 -3.25 -7.89
N ARG A 207 -9.37 -3.84 -8.40
CA ARG A 207 -8.54 -3.21 -9.44
C ARG A 207 -9.27 -3.08 -10.78
N LEU A 208 -10.02 -4.11 -11.17
CA LEU A 208 -10.71 -4.16 -12.46
C LEU A 208 -12.14 -3.59 -12.39
N MET A 209 -12.63 -3.26 -11.22
CA MET A 209 -14.03 -2.88 -10.96
C MET A 209 -15.00 -3.98 -11.43
N TYR A 210 -14.65 -5.24 -11.15
CA TYR A 210 -15.44 -6.42 -11.48
C TYR A 210 -16.21 -6.94 -10.27
N GLU A 211 -17.31 -7.66 -10.51
CA GLU A 211 -18.03 -8.36 -9.46
C GLU A 211 -17.38 -9.73 -9.18
N ILE A 212 -17.46 -10.20 -7.94
CA ILE A 212 -17.09 -11.58 -7.61
C ILE A 212 -18.32 -12.45 -7.82
N ALA A 213 -18.14 -13.64 -8.41
CA ALA A 213 -19.25 -14.56 -8.61
C ALA A 213 -19.93 -14.92 -7.26
N PRO A 214 -21.27 -15.00 -7.19
CA PRO A 214 -21.98 -15.27 -5.94
C PRO A 214 -21.53 -16.55 -5.23
N GLU A 215 -21.25 -17.62 -5.97
CA GLU A 215 -20.75 -18.88 -5.43
C GLU A 215 -19.34 -18.76 -4.83
N ASP A 216 -18.48 -17.89 -5.40
CA ASP A 216 -17.16 -17.59 -4.88
C ASP A 216 -17.27 -16.77 -3.58
N GLU A 217 -18.16 -15.75 -3.54
CA GLU A 217 -18.42 -15.00 -2.31
C GLU A 217 -18.96 -15.88 -1.18
N MET A 218 -19.84 -16.82 -1.50
CA MET A 218 -20.37 -17.78 -0.52
C MET A 218 -19.24 -18.63 0.07
N ALA A 219 -18.34 -19.13 -0.77
CA ALA A 219 -17.17 -19.91 -0.34
C ALA A 219 -16.18 -19.06 0.48
N MET A 220 -15.97 -17.76 0.12
CA MET A 220 -15.11 -16.85 0.88
C MET A 220 -15.61 -16.58 2.31
N ARG A 221 -16.93 -16.63 2.51
CA ARG A 221 -17.57 -16.47 3.83
C ARG A 221 -17.57 -17.75 4.68
N ASP A 222 -17.23 -18.87 4.09
CA ASP A 222 -17.16 -20.14 4.82
C ASP A 222 -16.16 -20.08 5.96
N SER A 223 -16.57 -20.54 7.15
CA SER A 223 -15.76 -20.47 8.37
C SER A 223 -14.44 -21.24 8.27
N THR A 224 -14.42 -22.33 7.50
CA THR A 224 -13.20 -23.12 7.29
C THR A 224 -12.19 -22.39 6.42
N ILE A 225 -12.66 -21.64 5.42
CA ILE A 225 -11.82 -20.80 4.55
C ILE A 225 -11.28 -19.60 5.34
N LYS A 226 -12.11 -18.92 6.12
CA LYS A 226 -11.69 -17.85 7.01
C LYS A 226 -10.60 -18.32 7.99
N ALA A 227 -10.83 -19.42 8.68
CA ALA A 227 -9.83 -20.02 9.58
C ALA A 227 -8.54 -20.39 8.84
N ALA A 228 -8.64 -20.95 7.63
CA ALA A 228 -7.47 -21.29 6.82
C ALA A 228 -6.69 -20.03 6.36
N LEU A 229 -7.37 -18.95 5.98
CA LEU A 229 -6.75 -17.66 5.65
C LEU A 229 -5.98 -17.10 6.84
N ARG A 230 -6.56 -17.16 8.03
CA ARG A 230 -5.94 -16.72 9.28
C ARG A 230 -4.71 -17.54 9.65
N LEU A 231 -4.80 -18.88 9.60
CA LEU A 231 -3.81 -19.78 10.20
C LEU A 231 -2.79 -20.35 9.21
N LYS A 232 -3.17 -20.58 7.94
CA LYS A 232 -2.29 -21.23 6.95
C LYS A 232 -1.45 -20.23 6.15
N ILE A 233 -1.87 -18.95 6.06
CA ILE A 233 -1.20 -17.96 5.20
C ILE A 233 -0.25 -17.11 6.03
N THR A 234 1.00 -16.95 5.56
CA THR A 234 1.97 -16.07 6.22
C THR A 234 1.51 -14.61 6.10
N ARG A 235 1.69 -13.86 7.17
CA ARG A 235 1.21 -12.47 7.25
C ARG A 235 1.93 -11.55 6.27
N GLU A 236 3.15 -11.89 5.85
CA GLU A 236 3.87 -11.19 4.78
C GLU A 236 3.15 -11.31 3.43
N ARG A 237 2.60 -12.50 3.11
CA ARG A 237 1.80 -12.68 1.88
C ARG A 237 0.48 -11.89 1.96
N VAL A 238 -0.18 -11.88 3.11
CA VAL A 238 -1.37 -11.05 3.37
C VAL A 238 -1.03 -9.58 3.16
N ARG A 239 0.07 -9.09 3.77
CA ARG A 239 0.55 -7.71 3.58
C ARG A 239 0.69 -7.35 2.11
N VAL A 240 1.37 -8.17 1.32
CA VAL A 240 1.59 -7.90 -0.10
C VAL A 240 0.28 -7.69 -0.85
N GLU A 241 -0.75 -8.51 -0.59
CA GLU A 241 -2.06 -8.34 -1.22
C GLU A 241 -2.75 -7.04 -0.76
N ILE A 242 -2.74 -6.75 0.54
CA ILE A 242 -3.33 -5.51 1.09
C ILE A 242 -2.64 -4.27 0.51
N LEU A 243 -1.31 -4.22 0.51
CA LEU A 243 -0.58 -3.07 -0.05
C LEU A 243 -0.90 -2.85 -1.54
N LYS A 244 -1.03 -3.95 -2.32
CA LYS A 244 -1.44 -3.88 -3.72
C LYS A 244 -2.89 -3.42 -3.91
N MET A 245 -3.79 -3.74 -2.97
CA MET A 245 -5.19 -3.25 -2.97
C MET A 245 -5.26 -1.75 -2.68
N LEU A 246 -4.41 -1.25 -1.77
CA LEU A 246 -4.39 0.15 -1.36
C LEU A 246 -3.63 1.08 -2.33
N GLY A 247 -3.05 0.52 -3.41
CA GLY A 247 -2.36 1.32 -4.42
C GLY A 247 -0.95 1.73 -4.00
N TRP A 248 -0.19 0.82 -3.30
CA TRP A 248 1.22 1.09 -2.99
C TRP A 248 1.94 1.60 -4.22
N PRO A 249 2.59 2.77 -4.17
CA PRO A 249 3.18 3.40 -5.33
C PRO A 249 4.29 2.53 -5.92
N LYS A 250 4.07 2.05 -7.13
CA LYS A 250 5.15 1.54 -7.96
C LYS A 250 5.84 2.74 -8.63
N PRO A 251 7.19 2.82 -8.63
CA PRO A 251 7.95 4.01 -9.07
C PRO A 251 7.71 4.49 -10.50
N HIS A 252 6.97 3.74 -11.33
CA HIS A 252 6.83 3.99 -12.77
C HIS A 252 5.41 3.80 -13.33
N GLN A 253 4.38 3.74 -12.50
CA GLN A 253 3.00 3.69 -12.98
C GLN A 253 2.33 5.05 -12.79
N SER A 254 1.94 5.68 -13.92
CA SER A 254 1.10 6.88 -13.89
C SER A 254 -0.18 6.63 -13.11
N PRO A 255 -0.62 7.62 -12.31
CA PRO A 255 -1.92 7.55 -11.65
C PRO A 255 -3.01 7.46 -12.70
N SER A 256 -3.59 6.29 -12.92
CA SER A 256 -4.74 6.13 -13.80
C SER A 256 -6.03 6.25 -12.97
N LEU A 257 -7.13 6.53 -13.65
CA LEU A 257 -8.49 6.72 -13.12
C LEU A 257 -9.01 5.67 -12.10
N LEU A 258 -8.24 4.61 -11.86
CA LEU A 258 -8.51 3.53 -10.89
C LEU A 258 -8.16 3.88 -9.43
N GLU A 259 -7.44 4.98 -9.18
CA GLU A 259 -6.80 5.23 -7.88
C GLU A 259 -7.77 5.59 -6.75
N ALA A 260 -8.89 6.22 -7.05
CA ALA A 260 -9.87 6.56 -6.02
C ALA A 260 -10.85 5.42 -5.70
N SER A 261 -11.17 4.58 -6.69
CA SER A 261 -12.24 3.57 -6.56
C SER A 261 -11.73 2.20 -6.10
N GLY A 262 -10.49 1.83 -6.48
CA GLY A 262 -9.91 0.51 -6.17
C GLY A 262 -9.76 0.25 -4.67
N PRO A 263 -9.06 1.10 -3.90
CA PRO A 263 -8.91 0.91 -2.45
C PRO A 263 -10.25 0.87 -1.72
N HIS A 264 -11.16 1.80 -2.03
CA HIS A 264 -12.52 1.80 -1.46
C HIS A 264 -13.23 0.46 -1.69
N ARG A 265 -13.22 -0.04 -2.95
CA ARG A 265 -13.88 -1.30 -3.28
C ARG A 265 -13.22 -2.49 -2.58
N ALA A 266 -11.90 -2.49 -2.41
CA ALA A 266 -11.19 -3.54 -1.67
C ALA A 266 -11.64 -3.58 -0.20
N LEU A 267 -11.67 -2.43 0.48
CA LEU A 267 -12.11 -2.34 1.87
C LEU A 267 -13.59 -2.71 2.01
N SER A 268 -14.44 -2.24 1.10
CA SER A 268 -15.86 -2.61 1.06
C SER A 268 -16.08 -4.11 0.85
N LEU A 269 -15.26 -4.79 0.04
CA LEU A 269 -15.33 -6.24 -0.13
C LEU A 269 -14.85 -6.99 1.11
N ILE A 270 -13.77 -6.55 1.75
CA ILE A 270 -13.27 -7.13 3.00
C ILE A 270 -14.35 -7.03 4.09
N ASP A 271 -15.00 -5.87 4.21
CA ASP A 271 -16.08 -5.62 5.17
C ASP A 271 -17.31 -6.49 4.86
N ARG A 272 -17.82 -6.43 3.63
CA ARG A 272 -18.99 -7.18 3.17
C ARG A 272 -18.82 -8.69 3.31
N LEU A 273 -17.61 -9.22 3.10
CA LEU A 273 -17.28 -10.63 3.24
C LEU A 273 -16.94 -11.02 4.69
N ASP A 274 -16.97 -10.06 5.63
CA ASP A 274 -16.64 -10.27 7.04
C ASP A 274 -15.26 -10.91 7.21
N LEU A 275 -14.25 -10.32 6.56
CA LEU A 275 -12.85 -10.79 6.56
C LEU A 275 -11.91 -9.88 7.36
N TYR A 276 -12.43 -8.82 7.97
CA TYR A 276 -11.60 -7.83 8.65
C TYR A 276 -10.68 -8.45 9.71
N ASN A 277 -11.26 -9.24 10.60
CA ASN A 277 -10.52 -9.85 11.71
C ASN A 277 -9.52 -10.91 11.24
N GLU A 278 -9.78 -11.61 10.13
CA GLU A 278 -8.85 -12.59 9.55
C GLU A 278 -7.63 -11.91 8.92
N VAL A 279 -7.79 -10.66 8.51
CA VAL A 279 -6.75 -9.87 7.83
C VAL A 279 -5.95 -9.00 8.81
N PHE A 280 -6.62 -8.26 9.69
CA PHE A 280 -6.02 -7.18 10.48
C PHE A 280 -5.83 -7.51 11.96
N THR A 281 -5.89 -8.79 12.35
CA THR A 281 -5.58 -9.22 13.71
C THR A 281 -4.38 -10.15 13.78
N ASP A 282 -3.80 -10.31 14.97
CA ASP A 282 -2.75 -11.30 15.20
C ASP A 282 -3.35 -12.72 15.16
N PRO A 283 -2.96 -13.58 14.23
CA PRO A 283 -3.47 -14.95 14.17
C PRO A 283 -2.97 -15.85 15.30
N THR A 284 -1.88 -15.46 15.97
CA THR A 284 -1.23 -16.28 17.02
C THR A 284 -1.79 -15.96 18.41
N ASP A 285 -2.53 -14.88 18.55
CA ASP A 285 -3.18 -14.51 19.79
C ASP A 285 -4.56 -15.20 19.89
N ALA A 286 -4.62 -16.22 20.76
CA ALA A 286 -5.86 -16.96 21.00
C ALA A 286 -6.94 -16.10 21.70
N ASP A 287 -6.50 -15.13 22.48
CA ASP A 287 -7.34 -14.16 23.19
C ASP A 287 -7.52 -12.87 22.39
N CYS A 288 -7.16 -12.88 21.10
CA CYS A 288 -7.24 -11.69 20.25
C CYS A 288 -8.65 -11.11 20.28
N LYS A 289 -8.74 -9.92 20.82
CA LYS A 289 -10.00 -9.18 20.84
C LYS A 289 -10.43 -8.87 19.42
N LEU A 290 -11.62 -9.32 19.07
CA LEU A 290 -12.27 -8.90 17.83
C LEU A 290 -12.73 -7.45 17.99
N VAL A 291 -12.37 -6.60 17.05
CA VAL A 291 -12.81 -5.20 17.07
C VAL A 291 -14.16 -5.02 16.41
N ASP A 292 -14.90 -4.00 16.85
CA ASP A 292 -16.17 -3.63 16.24
C ASP A 292 -15.92 -2.92 14.89
N THR A 293 -16.33 -3.56 13.82
CA THR A 293 -16.22 -3.03 12.45
C THR A 293 -17.53 -2.43 11.94
N THR A 294 -18.60 -2.45 12.71
CA THR A 294 -19.95 -2.05 12.27
C THR A 294 -20.02 -0.63 11.69
N LYS A 295 -19.14 0.25 12.13
CA LYS A 295 -19.04 1.65 11.69
C LYS A 295 -17.90 1.93 10.69
N TRP A 296 -17.07 0.93 10.40
CA TRP A 296 -15.91 1.09 9.55
C TRP A 296 -16.24 1.59 8.15
N HIS A 297 -17.38 1.16 7.61
CA HIS A 297 -17.89 1.59 6.31
C HIS A 297 -18.02 3.11 6.18
N ARG A 298 -18.25 3.85 7.25
CA ARG A 298 -18.37 5.32 7.22
C ARG A 298 -17.01 5.96 6.93
N ALA A 299 -15.93 5.45 7.53
CA ALA A 299 -14.59 5.97 7.30
C ALA A 299 -14.13 5.78 5.85
N TYR A 300 -14.23 4.56 5.29
CA TYR A 300 -13.78 4.34 3.92
C TYR A 300 -14.70 4.97 2.87
N ASN A 301 -16.01 5.09 3.13
CA ASN A 301 -16.91 5.84 2.27
C ASN A 301 -16.58 7.33 2.27
N GLN A 302 -16.34 7.91 3.46
CA GLN A 302 -15.97 9.32 3.57
C GLN A 302 -14.66 9.62 2.82
N LEU A 303 -13.65 8.77 2.97
CA LEU A 303 -12.39 8.96 2.24
C LEU A 303 -12.60 8.86 0.73
N ARG A 304 -13.42 7.90 0.23
CA ARG A 304 -13.81 7.85 -1.19
C ARG A 304 -14.41 9.17 -1.66
N ASP A 305 -15.34 9.73 -0.89
CA ASP A 305 -16.05 10.95 -1.30
C ASP A 305 -15.13 12.17 -1.31
N MET A 306 -14.13 12.23 -0.42
CA MET A 306 -13.10 13.25 -0.42
C MET A 306 -12.14 13.16 -1.62
N VAL A 307 -11.83 11.95 -2.11
CA VAL A 307 -10.88 11.75 -3.22
C VAL A 307 -11.55 11.68 -4.58
N LYS A 308 -12.87 11.63 -4.63
CA LYS A 308 -13.63 11.62 -5.88
C LYS A 308 -13.31 12.83 -6.74
N SER A 309 -13.29 12.64 -8.06
CA SER A 309 -13.06 13.72 -9.01
C SER A 309 -14.09 14.84 -8.82
N GLY A 310 -13.62 16.09 -8.78
CA GLY A 310 -14.47 17.27 -8.54
C GLY A 310 -14.73 17.58 -7.06
N SER A 311 -14.25 16.77 -6.13
CA SER A 311 -14.28 17.12 -4.70
C SER A 311 -13.17 18.13 -4.42
N GLU A 312 -13.52 19.37 -4.12
CA GLU A 312 -12.60 20.45 -3.75
C GLU A 312 -12.86 20.87 -2.29
N GLY A 313 -11.83 21.41 -1.63
CA GLY A 313 -11.96 21.93 -0.27
C GLY A 313 -10.67 21.85 0.53
N PRO A 314 -10.64 22.53 1.69
CA PRO A 314 -9.44 22.63 2.53
C PRO A 314 -8.94 21.27 3.02
N ILE A 315 -9.82 20.35 3.33
CA ILE A 315 -9.43 19.00 3.78
C ILE A 315 -8.59 18.30 2.69
N ARG A 316 -9.11 18.25 1.47
CA ARG A 316 -8.41 17.59 0.35
C ARG A 316 -7.11 18.32 0.00
N SER A 317 -7.16 19.65 -0.16
CA SER A 317 -5.99 20.43 -0.59
C SER A 317 -4.86 20.42 0.43
N ILE A 318 -5.16 20.46 1.73
CA ILE A 318 -4.17 20.52 2.80
C ILE A 318 -3.67 19.13 3.20
N LEU A 319 -4.58 18.15 3.33
CA LEU A 319 -4.20 16.83 3.86
C LEU A 319 -3.77 15.83 2.78
N LEU A 320 -4.24 15.97 1.52
CA LEU A 320 -3.97 15.04 0.44
C LEU A 320 -3.25 15.66 -0.76
N GLY A 321 -3.29 16.99 -0.92
CA GLY A 321 -2.79 17.70 -2.09
C GLY A 321 -1.37 18.25 -1.99
N SER A 322 -0.77 18.30 -0.80
CA SER A 322 0.54 18.91 -0.57
C SER A 322 1.67 17.88 -0.59
N PRO A 323 2.94 18.30 -0.64
CA PRO A 323 4.01 17.80 -1.52
C PRO A 323 4.16 16.28 -1.55
N GLU A 324 3.46 15.56 -0.70
CA GLU A 324 3.50 14.10 -0.59
C GLU A 324 2.62 13.38 -1.61
N GLY A 325 1.69 14.08 -2.30
CA GLY A 325 0.89 13.58 -3.41
C GLY A 325 0.34 12.15 -3.25
N PRO A 326 0.76 11.20 -4.09
CA PRO A 326 0.29 9.81 -4.05
C PRO A 326 0.58 9.09 -2.72
N GLU A 327 1.64 9.46 -1.98
CA GLU A 327 1.98 8.85 -0.69
C GLU A 327 0.97 9.26 0.39
N ALA A 328 0.52 10.53 0.41
CA ALA A 328 -0.50 11.00 1.36
C ALA A 328 -1.82 10.24 1.19
N LEU A 329 -2.25 10.03 -0.04
CA LEU A 329 -3.46 9.25 -0.34
C LEU A 329 -3.32 7.79 0.08
N TYR A 330 -2.17 7.19 -0.20
CA TYR A 330 -1.88 5.82 0.25
C TYR A 330 -1.90 5.72 1.78
N HIS A 331 -1.28 6.66 2.50
CA HIS A 331 -1.32 6.73 3.97
C HIS A 331 -2.76 6.86 4.48
N ALA A 332 -3.60 7.68 3.83
CA ALA A 332 -4.99 7.82 4.21
C ALA A 332 -5.77 6.50 4.09
N TRP A 333 -5.63 5.75 2.98
CA TRP A 333 -6.24 4.43 2.82
C TRP A 333 -5.72 3.41 3.81
N LEU A 334 -4.41 3.41 4.05
CA LEU A 334 -3.78 2.52 5.02
C LEU A 334 -4.29 2.78 6.44
N LEU A 335 -4.32 4.05 6.86
CA LEU A 335 -4.83 4.45 8.18
C LEU A 335 -6.32 4.11 8.33
N THR A 336 -7.11 4.22 7.26
CA THR A 336 -8.52 3.83 7.25
C THR A 336 -8.70 2.36 7.64
N CYS A 337 -7.75 1.47 7.29
CA CYS A 337 -7.79 0.07 7.70
C CYS A 337 -7.76 -0.11 9.23
N PHE A 338 -7.21 0.86 9.97
CA PHE A 338 -7.02 0.76 11.41
C PHE A 338 -7.95 1.67 12.23
N VAL A 339 -8.94 2.31 11.60
CA VAL A 339 -9.98 3.09 12.31
C VAL A 339 -10.74 2.25 13.35
N PRO A 340 -11.08 0.96 13.11
CA PRO A 340 -11.74 0.14 14.16
C PRO A 340 -10.92 -0.01 15.45
N TRP A 341 -9.61 0.16 15.41
CA TRP A 341 -8.70 0.09 16.55
C TRP A 341 -8.49 1.42 17.29
N ALA A 342 -9.07 2.52 16.81
CA ALA A 342 -8.77 3.89 17.24
C ALA A 342 -8.96 4.14 18.74
N ARG A 343 -9.94 3.50 19.35
CA ARG A 343 -10.31 3.68 20.78
C ARG A 343 -9.90 2.50 21.65
N GLU A 344 -9.20 1.54 21.11
CA GLU A 344 -8.72 0.41 21.89
C GLU A 344 -7.55 0.85 22.80
N PRO A 345 -7.46 0.28 24.02
CA PRO A 345 -6.45 0.67 24.99
C PRO A 345 -5.04 0.30 24.50
N LEU A 346 -4.03 0.94 25.11
CA LEU A 346 -2.62 0.57 24.89
C LEU A 346 -2.39 -0.89 25.29
N MET A 347 -1.60 -1.58 24.49
CA MET A 347 -1.28 -2.99 24.67
C MET A 347 0.23 -3.19 24.86
N PHE A 348 0.59 -4.24 25.56
CA PHE A 348 1.99 -4.65 25.73
C PHE A 348 2.29 -5.82 24.79
N PRO A 349 3.28 -5.69 23.90
CA PRO A 349 3.68 -6.79 23.03
C PRO A 349 4.19 -7.98 23.86
N GLN A 350 3.71 -9.19 23.53
CA GLN A 350 4.04 -10.40 24.30
C GLN A 350 5.54 -10.77 24.34
N LYS A 351 6.34 -10.30 23.40
CA LYS A 351 7.69 -10.86 23.19
C LYS A 351 8.88 -9.94 23.44
N SER A 352 8.79 -8.63 23.59
CA SER A 352 10.05 -7.88 23.65
C SER A 352 10.06 -6.43 24.09
N SER A 353 8.97 -5.72 24.25
CA SER A 353 9.11 -4.30 24.58
C SER A 353 8.55 -3.95 25.95
N LYS A 354 9.37 -3.23 26.72
CA LYS A 354 8.97 -2.64 28.00
C LYS A 354 8.04 -1.44 27.84
N ARG A 355 7.72 -1.05 26.58
CA ARG A 355 6.88 0.12 26.28
C ARG A 355 5.55 -0.34 25.70
N PRO A 356 4.43 0.19 26.19
CA PRO A 356 3.14 -0.05 25.58
C PRO A 356 3.10 0.52 24.17
N MET A 357 2.28 -0.08 23.31
CA MET A 357 2.00 0.35 21.95
C MET A 357 0.50 0.56 21.81
N THR A 358 0.07 1.34 20.81
CA THR A 358 -1.35 1.41 20.47
C THR A 358 -1.82 0.06 19.94
N ALA A 359 -3.06 -0.31 20.21
CA ALA A 359 -3.64 -1.56 19.72
C ALA A 359 -3.60 -1.63 18.18
N ALA A 360 -3.85 -0.50 17.51
CA ALA A 360 -3.75 -0.39 16.06
C ALA A 360 -2.35 -0.69 15.52
N SER A 361 -1.30 -0.15 16.15
CA SER A 361 0.08 -0.41 15.70
C SER A 361 0.50 -1.85 15.97
N LEU A 362 0.03 -2.45 17.06
CA LEU A 362 0.24 -3.87 17.34
C LEU A 362 -0.49 -4.75 16.30
N ALA A 363 -1.74 -4.44 15.98
CA ALA A 363 -2.50 -5.12 14.94
C ALA A 363 -1.83 -5.00 13.57
N ALA A 364 -1.28 -3.83 13.21
CA ALA A 364 -0.52 -3.66 11.98
C ALA A 364 0.77 -4.51 11.99
N ARG A 365 1.51 -4.51 13.10
CA ARG A 365 2.78 -5.23 13.21
C ARG A 365 2.59 -6.74 13.18
N GLU A 366 1.62 -7.27 13.92
CA GLU A 366 1.41 -8.72 14.03
C GLU A 366 0.41 -9.24 12.99
N GLY A 367 -0.66 -8.49 12.73
CA GLY A 367 -1.71 -8.88 11.77
C GLY A 367 -1.28 -8.85 10.32
N ILE A 368 -0.55 -7.84 9.88
CA ILE A 368 -0.05 -7.74 8.49
C ILE A 368 1.47 -7.64 8.38
N LYS A 369 2.22 -7.89 9.45
CA LYS A 369 3.69 -7.74 9.46
C LYS A 369 4.16 -6.41 8.85
N ALA A 370 3.51 -5.32 9.23
CA ALA A 370 3.85 -3.99 8.74
C ALA A 370 5.31 -3.63 9.03
N GLU A 371 5.94 -2.97 8.07
CA GLU A 371 7.31 -2.46 8.22
C GLU A 371 7.37 -1.33 9.25
N ASN A 372 8.57 -1.07 9.76
CA ASN A 372 8.80 -0.08 10.82
C ASN A 372 8.22 1.31 10.49
N LYS A 373 8.34 1.75 9.23
CA LYS A 373 7.78 3.03 8.79
C LYS A 373 6.25 3.05 8.91
N ILE A 374 5.60 1.96 8.50
CA ILE A 374 4.14 1.83 8.47
C ILE A 374 3.55 1.76 9.89
N TYR A 375 4.06 0.85 10.74
CA TYR A 375 3.46 0.75 12.07
C TYR A 375 3.72 2.00 12.92
N ARG A 376 4.85 2.72 12.72
CA ARG A 376 5.09 4.01 13.38
C ARG A 376 4.11 5.08 12.92
N LEU A 377 3.83 5.16 11.62
CA LEU A 377 2.80 6.07 11.10
C LEU A 377 1.45 5.84 11.80
N ILE A 378 1.06 4.57 11.97
CA ILE A 378 -0.19 4.20 12.64
C ILE A 378 -0.13 4.54 14.14
N ASP A 379 0.99 4.24 14.80
CA ASP A 379 1.20 4.52 16.22
C ASP A 379 1.15 6.02 16.52
N ASP A 380 1.81 6.84 15.70
CA ASP A 380 1.77 8.30 15.77
C ASP A 380 0.33 8.80 15.58
N ALA A 381 -0.39 8.33 14.54
CA ALA A 381 -1.74 8.78 14.24
C ALA A 381 -2.72 8.48 15.40
N VAL A 382 -2.65 7.29 15.98
CA VAL A 382 -3.50 6.91 17.13
C VAL A 382 -3.09 7.65 18.40
N SER A 383 -1.79 7.78 18.66
CA SER A 383 -1.27 8.48 19.85
C SER A 383 -1.64 9.97 19.86
N HIS A 384 -1.75 10.59 18.70
CA HIS A 384 -2.10 12.00 18.57
C HIS A 384 -3.60 12.26 18.43
N LEU A 385 -4.42 11.21 18.24
CA LEU A 385 -5.85 11.31 17.96
C LEU A 385 -6.59 12.24 18.92
N GLN A 386 -6.45 12.02 20.21
CA GLN A 386 -7.19 12.77 21.23
C GLN A 386 -6.71 14.24 21.29
N ASP A 387 -5.39 14.47 21.21
CA ASP A 387 -4.80 15.82 21.22
C ASP A 387 -5.26 16.64 19.99
N ILE A 388 -5.34 16.01 18.80
CA ILE A 388 -5.85 16.65 17.58
C ILE A 388 -7.32 17.06 17.74
N ILE A 389 -8.17 16.17 18.23
CA ILE A 389 -9.60 16.44 18.46
C ILE A 389 -9.78 17.60 19.46
N GLU A 390 -9.03 17.60 20.56
CA GLU A 390 -9.07 18.67 21.57
C GLU A 390 -8.64 20.01 21.00
N LYS A 391 -7.54 20.06 20.23
CA LYS A 391 -7.06 21.32 19.60
C LYS A 391 -8.04 21.87 18.57
N LYS A 392 -8.66 20.99 17.76
CA LYS A 392 -9.72 21.37 16.82
C LYS A 392 -10.93 21.95 17.56
N ASN A 393 -11.41 21.26 18.59
CA ASN A 393 -12.61 21.68 19.32
C ASN A 393 -12.41 22.99 20.12
N ALA A 394 -11.22 23.22 20.68
CA ALA A 394 -10.91 24.44 21.41
C ALA A 394 -11.11 25.71 20.56
N ILE A 395 -10.71 25.66 19.28
CA ILE A 395 -10.88 26.78 18.35
C ILE A 395 -12.36 26.99 17.97
N SER A 396 -13.11 25.90 17.74
CA SER A 396 -14.53 25.97 17.35
C SER A 396 -15.40 26.60 18.45
N HIS A 397 -15.07 26.42 19.72
CA HIS A 397 -15.78 27.02 20.86
C HIS A 397 -15.47 28.52 21.04
N GLU A 398 -14.23 28.94 20.77
CA GLU A 398 -13.86 30.38 20.88
C GLU A 398 -14.51 31.22 19.79
N ASP A 399 -14.63 30.74 18.56
CA ASP A 399 -15.33 31.45 17.47
C ASP A 399 -16.81 31.70 17.76
N GLN A 400 -17.48 30.78 18.48
CA GLN A 400 -18.88 30.95 18.88
C GLN A 400 -19.05 31.98 20.02
N THR A 401 -18.09 32.07 20.93
CA THR A 401 -18.11 33.03 22.05
C THR A 401 -17.61 34.40 21.65
N THR A 402 -16.71 34.51 20.68
CA THR A 402 -16.08 35.79 20.28
C THR A 402 -16.93 36.59 19.30
N LYS A 403 -17.93 36.01 18.65
CA LYS A 403 -18.93 36.77 17.86
C LYS A 403 -19.70 37.80 18.70
N LEU A 404 -19.62 37.73 20.02
CA LEU A 404 -20.32 38.59 20.97
C LEU A 404 -19.45 39.67 21.65
N THR A 405 -18.11 39.68 21.54
CA THR A 405 -17.28 40.65 22.29
C THR A 405 -15.95 41.00 21.59
N ILE A 406 -15.92 42.11 20.87
CA ILE A 406 -14.86 43.17 20.80
C ILE A 406 -13.56 42.91 20.03
N LYS A 407 -13.36 43.75 18.98
CA LYS A 407 -12.19 43.93 18.09
C LYS A 407 -10.80 44.17 18.76
N ARG A 408 -10.67 44.31 20.06
CA ARG A 408 -9.40 44.62 20.75
C ARG A 408 -8.59 43.44 21.28
N LYS A 409 -9.14 42.22 21.31
CA LYS A 409 -8.43 40.99 21.77
C LYS A 409 -7.92 40.08 20.65
N GLN A 410 -8.20 40.40 19.39
CA GLN A 410 -7.88 39.55 18.27
C GLN A 410 -6.38 39.26 18.09
N GLY A 411 -5.50 40.25 18.31
CA GLY A 411 -4.05 40.04 18.12
C GLY A 411 -3.42 39.12 19.17
N ALA A 412 -3.78 39.26 20.45
CA ALA A 412 -3.23 38.43 21.52
C ALA A 412 -3.73 36.97 21.45
N SER A 413 -5.01 36.76 21.07
CA SER A 413 -5.57 35.44 20.87
C SER A 413 -4.91 34.72 19.69
N ALA A 414 -4.69 35.42 18.57
CA ALA A 414 -4.04 34.83 17.38
C ALA A 414 -2.59 34.40 17.67
N VAL A 415 -1.83 35.16 18.45
CA VAL A 415 -0.46 34.80 18.86
C VAL A 415 -0.46 33.56 19.75
N LEU A 416 -1.39 33.48 20.72
CA LEU A 416 -1.51 32.31 21.59
C LEU A 416 -1.92 31.07 20.80
N HIS A 417 -2.85 31.18 19.85
CA HIS A 417 -3.25 30.11 18.98
C HIS A 417 -2.09 29.63 18.10
N ARG A 418 -1.31 30.57 17.53
CA ARG A 418 -0.16 30.25 16.71
C ARG A 418 0.91 29.48 17.49
N GLU A 419 1.24 29.88 18.71
CA GLU A 419 2.18 29.17 19.56
C GLU A 419 1.65 27.79 19.92
N MET A 420 0.44 27.71 20.46
CA MET A 420 -0.17 26.45 20.91
C MET A 420 -0.29 25.41 19.77
N LEU A 421 -0.84 25.83 18.62
CA LEU A 421 -1.04 24.96 17.47
C LEU A 421 0.27 24.62 16.78
N GLY A 422 1.19 25.58 16.68
CA GLY A 422 2.51 25.36 16.10
C GLY A 422 3.32 24.32 16.88
N LEU A 423 3.32 24.40 18.21
CA LEU A 423 3.97 23.42 19.08
C LEU A 423 3.29 22.05 19.01
N ALA A 424 1.96 22.01 18.90
CA ALA A 424 1.21 20.77 18.74
C ALA A 424 1.58 20.06 17.42
N ILE A 425 1.57 20.79 16.29
CA ILE A 425 1.94 20.23 14.98
C ILE A 425 3.39 19.72 14.99
N ARG A 426 4.31 20.45 15.60
CA ARG A 426 5.71 20.00 15.75
C ARG A 426 5.82 18.73 16.60
N LYS A 427 5.03 18.60 17.66
CA LYS A 427 4.93 17.38 18.48
C LYS A 427 4.38 16.19 17.68
N TRP A 428 3.39 16.43 16.80
CA TRP A 428 2.83 15.41 15.92
C TRP A 428 3.79 14.99 14.80
N GLY A 429 4.79 15.84 14.49
CA GLY A 429 5.90 15.55 13.57
C GLY A 429 5.52 15.60 12.09
N ALA A 430 6.40 15.08 11.24
CA ALA A 430 6.27 15.16 9.79
C ALA A 430 4.99 14.50 9.23
N ASN A 431 4.44 13.51 9.94
CA ASN A 431 3.22 12.81 9.55
C ASN A 431 1.93 13.45 10.10
N TRP A 432 1.98 14.70 10.57
CA TRP A 432 0.84 15.34 11.23
C TRP A 432 -0.42 15.39 10.33
N ARG A 433 -0.25 15.62 9.03
CA ARG A 433 -1.38 15.64 8.08
C ARG A 433 -2.09 14.29 8.01
N SER A 434 -1.32 13.20 8.00
CA SER A 434 -1.84 11.82 8.06
C SER A 434 -2.54 11.55 9.39
N SER A 435 -2.00 12.04 10.51
CA SER A 435 -2.62 11.92 11.84
C SER A 435 -3.94 12.69 11.93
N VAL A 436 -4.00 13.88 11.33
CA VAL A 436 -5.25 14.68 11.24
C VAL A 436 -6.29 13.97 10.37
N MET A 437 -5.87 13.40 9.23
CA MET A 437 -6.78 12.60 8.39
C MET A 437 -7.34 11.40 9.16
N TYR A 438 -6.51 10.70 9.92
CA TYR A 438 -6.96 9.59 10.77
C TYR A 438 -7.97 10.03 11.83
N ALA A 439 -7.71 11.15 12.49
CA ALA A 439 -8.62 11.72 13.50
C ALA A 439 -9.98 12.07 12.88
N LEU A 440 -9.98 12.72 11.72
CA LEU A 440 -11.19 13.06 10.97
C LEU A 440 -12.00 11.80 10.63
N LEU A 441 -11.36 10.78 10.04
CA LEU A 441 -12.04 9.55 9.63
C LEU A 441 -12.58 8.77 10.84
N THR A 442 -11.89 8.84 11.98
CA THR A 442 -12.34 8.24 13.24
C THR A 442 -13.59 8.95 13.77
N GLU A 443 -13.58 10.28 13.86
CA GLU A 443 -14.75 11.03 14.31
C GLU A 443 -15.95 10.82 13.37
N VAL A 444 -15.74 10.81 12.05
CA VAL A 444 -16.82 10.51 11.07
C VAL A 444 -17.36 9.10 11.27
N ALA A 445 -16.52 8.09 11.51
CA ALA A 445 -16.97 6.74 11.77
C ALA A 445 -17.85 6.64 13.03
N GLU A 446 -17.59 7.47 14.04
CA GLU A 446 -18.32 7.51 15.31
C GLU A 446 -19.68 8.25 15.22
N THR A 447 -19.94 9.04 14.17
CA THR A 447 -21.20 9.77 14.01
C THR A 447 -22.41 8.83 13.90
N LYS A 448 -23.59 9.34 14.20
CA LYS A 448 -24.84 8.58 14.05
C LYS A 448 -25.56 8.86 12.75
N THR A 449 -25.50 10.10 12.28
CA THR A 449 -26.19 10.59 11.09
C THR A 449 -25.21 11.22 10.10
N GLU A 450 -25.64 11.39 8.84
CA GLU A 450 -24.87 12.12 7.84
C GLU A 450 -24.75 13.61 8.20
N THR A 451 -25.77 14.18 8.85
CA THR A 451 -25.71 15.56 9.36
C THR A 451 -24.60 15.72 10.40
N ASP A 452 -24.47 14.77 11.33
CA ASP A 452 -23.39 14.81 12.32
C ASP A 452 -22.01 14.69 11.64
N ALA A 453 -21.90 13.83 10.62
CA ALA A 453 -20.67 13.71 9.84
C ALA A 453 -20.31 15.02 9.13
N GLN A 454 -21.31 15.73 8.55
CA GLN A 454 -21.08 17.03 7.93
C GLN A 454 -20.59 18.08 8.95
N VAL A 455 -21.13 18.09 10.16
CA VAL A 455 -20.64 18.98 11.23
C VAL A 455 -19.18 18.71 11.58
N VAL A 456 -18.76 17.44 11.62
CA VAL A 456 -17.35 17.06 11.81
C VAL A 456 -16.49 17.60 10.66
N LEU A 457 -16.90 17.40 9.41
CA LEU A 457 -16.18 17.88 8.23
C LEU A 457 -16.02 19.39 8.17
N ASP A 458 -17.09 20.12 8.49
CA ASP A 458 -17.08 21.59 8.56
C ASP A 458 -16.13 22.09 9.66
N GLY A 459 -16.11 21.38 10.79
CA GLY A 459 -15.18 21.67 11.89
C GLY A 459 -13.71 21.51 11.47
N TYR A 460 -13.36 20.41 10.80
CA TYR A 460 -12.00 20.23 10.28
C TYR A 460 -11.65 21.22 9.17
N SER A 461 -12.59 21.51 8.26
CA SER A 461 -12.39 22.50 7.20
C SER A 461 -12.07 23.87 7.77
N SER A 462 -12.86 24.34 8.73
CA SER A 462 -12.66 25.64 9.40
C SER A 462 -11.33 25.68 10.16
N TRP A 463 -11.01 24.60 10.89
CA TRP A 463 -9.76 24.49 11.63
C TRP A 463 -8.53 24.46 10.72
N LEU A 464 -8.54 23.73 9.61
CA LEU A 464 -7.45 23.71 8.63
C LEU A 464 -7.24 25.05 7.95
N LEU A 465 -8.32 25.77 7.62
CA LEU A 465 -8.23 27.15 7.12
C LEU A 465 -7.64 28.08 8.18
N HIS A 466 -7.96 27.90 9.45
CA HIS A 466 -7.36 28.68 10.54
C HIS A 466 -5.86 28.40 10.65
N LEU A 467 -5.41 27.12 10.59
CA LEU A 467 -3.98 26.78 10.53
C LEU A 467 -3.28 27.46 9.36
N SER A 468 -3.92 27.46 8.18
CA SER A 468 -3.40 28.12 6.99
C SER A 468 -3.29 29.63 7.18
N SER A 469 -4.29 30.29 7.77
CA SER A 469 -4.29 31.75 8.05
C SER A 469 -3.19 32.16 9.03
N LEU A 470 -2.77 31.24 9.90
CA LEU A 470 -1.67 31.40 10.84
C LEU A 470 -0.29 31.03 10.25
N ASN A 471 -0.21 30.63 8.97
CA ASN A 471 1.01 30.12 8.34
C ASN A 471 1.65 28.96 9.13
N LEU A 472 0.85 27.95 9.53
CA LEU A 472 1.29 26.82 10.34
C LEU A 472 1.40 25.52 9.56
N LEU A 473 1.07 25.48 8.27
CA LEU A 473 1.01 24.23 7.51
C LEU A 473 2.36 23.51 7.36
N ASP A 474 3.48 24.26 7.44
CA ASP A 474 4.83 23.70 7.30
C ASP A 474 5.68 23.93 8.57
N VAL A 475 5.02 24.18 9.70
CA VAL A 475 5.68 24.49 10.97
C VAL A 475 6.42 23.30 11.59
N ASP A 476 6.11 22.09 11.19
CA ASP A 476 6.86 20.88 11.52
C ASP A 476 8.31 20.94 11.05
N GLN A 477 8.58 21.66 9.93
CA GLN A 477 9.90 21.88 9.33
C GLN A 477 10.59 23.14 9.86
N LEU A 478 9.93 23.94 10.73
CA LEU A 478 10.52 25.16 11.25
C LEU A 478 11.79 24.88 12.06
N GLU A 479 12.94 25.35 11.58
CA GLU A 479 14.21 25.26 12.31
C GLU A 479 14.42 26.45 13.25
N PRO A 480 15.12 26.25 14.38
CA PRO A 480 15.55 27.36 15.23
C PRO A 480 16.45 28.33 14.46
N ILE A 481 16.23 29.61 14.62
CA ILE A 481 17.01 30.70 13.95
C ILE A 481 18.51 30.52 14.22
N VAL A 482 18.87 30.02 15.39
CA VAL A 482 20.27 29.84 15.82
C VAL A 482 20.51 28.36 16.12
N LYS A 483 21.62 27.82 15.62
CA LYS A 483 22.05 26.45 15.89
C LYS A 483 22.64 26.28 17.28
N GLY A 484 22.59 25.06 17.80
CA GLY A 484 23.10 24.75 19.14
C GLY A 484 24.57 25.17 19.40
N ASP A 485 25.44 25.01 18.39
CA ASP A 485 26.85 25.41 18.48
C ASP A 485 27.02 26.93 18.68
N THR A 486 26.17 27.74 18.03
CA THR A 486 26.17 29.19 18.20
C THR A 486 25.68 29.56 19.58
N LEU A 487 24.67 28.87 20.12
CA LEU A 487 24.21 29.06 21.49
C LEU A 487 25.32 28.71 22.51
N MET A 488 25.99 27.57 22.34
CA MET A 488 27.09 27.19 23.23
C MET A 488 28.21 28.23 23.27
N LYS A 489 28.53 28.83 22.10
CA LYS A 489 29.50 29.95 22.03
C LYS A 489 28.97 31.23 22.70
N ALA A 490 27.71 31.60 22.45
CA ALA A 490 27.09 32.78 23.02
C ALA A 490 27.01 32.74 24.56
N PHE A 491 26.78 31.56 25.12
CA PHE A 491 26.73 31.34 26.58
C PHE A 491 28.06 30.89 27.19
N ASN A 492 29.12 30.78 26.38
CA ASN A 492 30.44 30.29 26.78
C ASN A 492 30.41 29.00 27.64
N THR A 493 29.54 28.06 27.28
CA THR A 493 29.31 26.84 28.06
C THR A 493 29.29 25.59 27.20
N LYS A 494 29.58 24.44 27.82
CA LYS A 494 29.58 23.16 27.13
C LYS A 494 28.15 22.69 26.82
N GLY A 495 28.02 21.86 25.78
CA GLY A 495 26.76 21.24 25.40
C GLY A 495 26.15 20.40 26.54
N GLY A 496 24.82 20.31 26.55
CA GLY A 496 24.05 19.56 27.53
C GLY A 496 22.56 19.57 27.20
N LYS A 497 21.75 19.03 28.08
CA LYS A 497 20.27 19.00 27.91
C LYS A 497 19.65 20.40 27.73
N TRP A 498 20.29 21.42 28.30
CA TRP A 498 19.85 22.81 28.18
C TRP A 498 19.81 23.29 26.72
N VAL A 499 20.70 22.80 25.83
CA VAL A 499 20.73 23.21 24.42
C VAL A 499 19.42 22.87 23.73
N SER A 500 18.89 21.67 23.97
CA SER A 500 17.60 21.27 23.40
C SER A 500 16.45 22.13 23.94
N LEU A 501 16.47 22.45 25.24
CA LEU A 501 15.47 23.34 25.87
C LEU A 501 15.55 24.75 25.30
N ALA A 502 16.75 25.28 25.11
CA ALA A 502 16.98 26.61 24.53
C ALA A 502 16.53 26.68 23.05
N LEU A 503 16.80 25.64 22.26
CA LEU A 503 16.31 25.57 20.88
C LEU A 503 14.77 25.50 20.82
N ASN A 504 14.12 24.79 21.72
CA ASN A 504 12.66 24.78 21.84
C ASN A 504 12.13 26.16 22.25
N CYS A 505 12.76 26.83 23.20
CA CYS A 505 12.42 28.20 23.58
C CYS A 505 12.51 29.18 22.38
N MET A 506 13.50 28.99 21.51
CA MET A 506 13.60 29.80 20.27
C MET A 506 12.42 29.54 19.32
N ILE A 507 12.03 28.26 19.14
CA ILE A 507 10.85 27.94 18.35
C ILE A 507 9.58 28.56 18.93
N GLU A 508 9.38 28.50 20.25
CA GLU A 508 8.28 29.21 20.93
C GLU A 508 8.29 30.71 20.63
N TRP A 509 9.48 31.34 20.72
CA TRP A 509 9.64 32.75 20.39
C TRP A 509 9.32 33.04 18.91
N GLN A 510 9.80 32.21 17.97
CA GLN A 510 9.51 32.36 16.53
C GLN A 510 8.00 32.23 16.24
N LEU A 511 7.33 31.29 16.89
CA LEU A 511 5.88 31.13 16.76
C LEU A 511 5.09 32.35 17.27
N ARG A 512 5.56 33.00 18.35
CA ARG A 512 4.98 34.26 18.86
C ARG A 512 5.32 35.48 18.02
N ASN A 513 6.43 35.43 17.27
CA ASN A 513 6.95 36.57 16.52
C ASN A 513 7.17 36.22 15.04
N PRO A 514 6.10 35.91 14.26
CA PRO A 514 6.23 35.39 12.91
C PRO A 514 6.96 36.31 11.93
N ASP A 515 6.89 37.66 12.17
CA ASP A 515 7.48 38.65 11.30
C ASP A 515 8.93 39.01 11.69
N ARG A 516 9.48 38.39 12.74
CA ARG A 516 10.84 38.62 13.23
C ARG A 516 11.76 37.47 12.91
N THR A 517 12.83 37.77 12.19
CA THR A 517 13.87 36.83 11.78
C THR A 517 15.23 37.11 12.44
N ASP A 518 15.27 38.05 13.40
CA ASP A 518 16.51 38.48 14.06
C ASP A 518 16.93 37.46 15.14
N ALA A 519 18.15 36.97 15.03
CA ALA A 519 18.74 36.06 16.02
C ALA A 519 18.86 36.73 17.43
N ALA A 520 19.06 38.03 17.48
CA ALA A 520 19.24 38.76 18.75
C ALA A 520 17.98 38.68 19.64
N GLY A 521 16.78 38.85 19.04
CA GLY A 521 15.53 38.75 19.79
C GLY A 521 15.30 37.34 20.35
N ALA A 522 15.58 36.29 19.55
CA ALA A 522 15.46 34.91 19.97
C ALA A 522 16.47 34.57 21.09
N ILE A 523 17.72 35.03 20.97
CA ILE A 523 18.75 34.84 22.02
C ILE A 523 18.35 35.59 23.30
N ALA A 524 17.83 36.83 23.20
CA ALA A 524 17.36 37.59 24.36
C ALA A 524 16.26 36.83 25.14
N GLU A 525 15.35 36.16 24.45
CA GLU A 525 14.35 35.33 25.11
C GLU A 525 14.97 34.13 25.85
N VAL A 526 15.97 33.50 25.27
CA VAL A 526 16.72 32.40 25.94
C VAL A 526 17.46 32.93 27.15
N VAL A 527 18.07 34.12 27.07
CA VAL A 527 18.74 34.77 28.21
C VAL A 527 17.75 35.09 29.33
N ARG A 528 16.57 35.61 28.98
CA ARG A 528 15.49 35.92 29.94
C ARG A 528 15.04 34.67 30.71
N ARG A 529 15.04 33.50 30.06
CA ARG A 529 14.62 32.21 30.65
C ARG A 529 15.79 31.34 31.08
N LYS A 530 17.00 31.90 31.27
CA LYS A 530 18.24 31.16 31.53
C LYS A 530 18.12 30.19 32.70
N GLU A 531 17.51 30.59 33.81
CA GLU A 531 17.33 29.79 35.01
C GLU A 531 16.35 28.63 34.75
N GLU A 532 15.22 28.90 34.10
CA GLU A 532 14.19 27.92 33.73
C GLU A 532 14.76 26.85 32.79
N LEU A 533 15.63 27.24 31.87
CA LEU A 533 16.26 26.38 30.88
C LEU A 533 17.48 25.59 31.44
N ASN A 534 17.84 25.80 32.72
CA ASN A 534 18.98 25.20 33.37
C ASN A 534 20.30 25.40 32.59
N ILE A 535 20.49 26.62 32.05
CA ILE A 535 21.73 27.00 31.37
C ILE A 535 22.83 27.20 32.42
N PRO A 536 23.97 26.48 32.32
CA PRO A 536 25.07 26.67 33.27
C PRO A 536 25.55 28.11 33.32
N PRO A 537 26.08 28.53 34.49
CA PRO A 537 26.55 29.93 34.70
C PRO A 537 27.70 30.33 33.77
#